data_b3367a817055ec4d43b2c17f428390eb
#
_entry.id   b3367a817055ec4d43b2c17f428390eb
#
_cell.length_a   1.000
_cell.length_b   1.000
_cell.length_c   1.000
_cell.angle_alpha   90.00
_cell.angle_beta   90.00
_cell.angle_gamma   90.00
#
_symmetry.space_group_name_H-M   'P 1'
#
loop_
_entity.id
_entity.type
_entity.pdbx_description
1 polymer ?
#
loop_
_entity_poly.entity_id
_entity_poly.type
_entity_poly.pdbx_seq_one_letter_code
_entity_poly.pdbx_strand_id
1 'polypeptide(L)'
;QMCIRDRNGQTPNPCIACNRYVKWEALLERSLQIGADYIATGHYARIEKLPNGRYAIRNSVTAAKDQTYALYNLTQRQLAHTLMPVGDYEKPQIRKLAEEAYLPVAHKADSQDICFVPNGDYASFIEEYTGKTVPEGNFVTPDGKILGRHKGIIHYTVGQRKGLSLI
;
A
#
# COMPACT_ATOMS: atom_id res chain seq x y z
N GLN A 1 -2.03 -6.04 15.15
CA GLN A 1 -0.77 -6.69 14.69
C GLN A 1 0.19 -5.67 14.04
N MET A 2 -0.30 -4.75 13.21
CA MET A 2 0.51 -3.72 12.55
C MET A 2 1.24 -2.83 13.57
N CYS A 3 0.52 -2.17 14.47
CA CYS A 3 1.11 -1.31 15.51
C CYS A 3 2.11 -2.03 16.43
N ILE A 4 1.92 -3.34 16.68
CA ILE A 4 2.88 -4.14 17.45
C ILE A 4 4.19 -4.28 16.69
N ARG A 5 4.14 -4.52 15.37
CA ARG A 5 5.35 -4.63 14.53
C ARG A 5 6.12 -3.32 14.46
N ASP A 6 5.43 -2.18 14.27
CA ASP A 6 6.07 -0.87 14.27
C ASP A 6 6.79 -0.59 15.58
N ARG A 7 6.15 -0.86 16.70
CA ARG A 7 6.75 -0.69 18.04
C ARG A 7 7.95 -1.60 18.29
N ASN A 8 8.06 -2.70 17.54
CA ASN A 8 9.22 -3.59 17.55
C ASN A 8 10.27 -3.22 16.49
N GLY A 9 10.19 -2.03 15.89
CA GLY A 9 11.13 -1.56 14.88
C GLY A 9 10.99 -2.21 13.51
N GLN A 10 9.88 -2.91 13.25
CA GLN A 10 9.55 -3.44 11.93
C GLN A 10 8.72 -2.40 11.18
N THR A 11 8.85 -2.35 9.86
CA THR A 11 8.03 -1.47 9.00
C THR A 11 7.01 -2.32 8.23
N PRO A 12 5.82 -2.57 8.79
CA PRO A 12 4.78 -3.33 8.10
C PRO A 12 4.19 -2.50 6.95
N ASN A 13 3.87 -3.17 5.85
CA ASN A 13 3.10 -2.53 4.77
C ASN A 13 1.61 -2.88 4.92
N PRO A 14 0.77 -1.96 5.42
CA PRO A 14 -0.65 -2.22 5.63
C PRO A 14 -1.42 -2.42 4.33
N CYS A 15 -0.94 -1.88 3.20
CA CYS A 15 -1.58 -2.07 1.90
C CYS A 15 -1.56 -3.53 1.47
N ILE A 16 -0.48 -4.26 1.75
CA ILE A 16 -0.38 -5.71 1.48
C ILE A 16 -1.43 -6.47 2.30
N ALA A 17 -1.53 -6.17 3.59
CA ALA A 17 -2.52 -6.78 4.48
C ALA A 17 -3.97 -6.42 4.05
N CYS A 18 -4.23 -5.17 3.72
CA CYS A 18 -5.52 -4.71 3.20
C CYS A 18 -5.90 -5.42 1.89
N ASN A 19 -4.97 -5.50 0.95
CA ASN A 19 -5.20 -6.23 -0.29
C ASN A 19 -5.57 -7.69 0.03
N ARG A 20 -4.77 -8.39 0.82
CA ARG A 20 -5.01 -9.79 1.14
C ARG A 20 -6.34 -10.01 1.86
N TYR A 21 -6.53 -9.41 3.03
CA TYR A 21 -7.62 -9.77 3.94
C TYR A 21 -8.92 -9.03 3.68
N VAL A 22 -8.86 -7.77 3.21
CA VAL A 22 -10.06 -6.95 3.03
C VAL A 22 -10.56 -7.06 1.59
N LYS A 23 -9.71 -6.76 0.59
CA LYS A 23 -10.16 -6.70 -0.80
C LYS A 23 -10.38 -8.10 -1.41
N TRP A 24 -9.42 -9.00 -1.25
CA TRP A 24 -9.47 -10.30 -1.94
C TRP A 24 -9.92 -11.49 -1.09
N GLU A 25 -9.95 -11.38 0.23
CA GLU A 25 -10.64 -12.37 1.05
C GLU A 25 -12.08 -11.93 1.33
N ALA A 26 -12.30 -10.82 2.05
CA ALA A 26 -13.64 -10.44 2.48
C ALA A 26 -14.52 -9.86 1.34
N LEU A 27 -14.03 -8.84 0.60
CA LEU A 27 -14.84 -8.16 -0.40
C LEU A 27 -15.10 -9.07 -1.61
N LEU A 28 -14.09 -9.75 -2.15
CA LEU A 28 -14.27 -10.66 -3.29
C LEU A 28 -15.27 -11.77 -2.95
N GLU A 29 -15.10 -12.44 -1.81
CA GLU A 29 -16.02 -13.52 -1.41
C GLU A 29 -17.46 -12.99 -1.27
N ARG A 30 -17.64 -11.81 -0.68
CA ARG A 30 -18.96 -11.20 -0.57
C ARG A 30 -19.53 -10.82 -1.94
N SER A 31 -18.71 -10.31 -2.84
CA SER A 31 -19.14 -9.96 -4.21
C SER A 31 -19.60 -11.20 -4.98
N LEU A 32 -18.86 -12.29 -4.89
CA LEU A 32 -19.26 -13.56 -5.52
C LEU A 32 -20.58 -14.12 -4.94
N GLN A 33 -20.77 -14.02 -3.62
CA GLN A 33 -22.02 -14.47 -2.96
C GLN A 33 -23.26 -13.70 -3.41
N ILE A 34 -23.14 -12.43 -3.79
CA ILE A 34 -24.24 -11.62 -4.30
C ILE A 34 -24.38 -11.67 -5.82
N GLY A 35 -23.63 -12.57 -6.49
CA GLY A 35 -23.76 -12.84 -7.92
C GLY A 35 -22.85 -11.99 -8.83
N ALA A 36 -21.87 -11.27 -8.30
CA ALA A 36 -20.87 -10.62 -9.14
C ALA A 36 -19.83 -11.63 -9.65
N ASP A 37 -19.43 -11.54 -10.90
CA ASP A 37 -18.39 -12.40 -11.48
C ASP A 37 -16.98 -11.89 -11.17
N TYR A 38 -16.82 -10.59 -11.01
CA TYR A 38 -15.52 -9.93 -10.83
C TYR A 38 -15.60 -8.79 -9.81
N ILE A 39 -14.45 -8.50 -9.21
CA ILE A 39 -14.18 -7.19 -8.62
C ILE A 39 -13.24 -6.41 -9.53
N ALA A 40 -13.44 -5.10 -9.65
CA ALA A 40 -12.54 -4.20 -10.37
C ALA A 40 -11.81 -3.29 -9.38
N THR A 41 -10.52 -3.08 -9.59
CA THR A 41 -9.70 -2.23 -8.74
C THR A 41 -8.86 -1.24 -9.53
N GLY A 42 -8.58 -0.06 -8.96
CA GLY A 42 -7.73 0.97 -9.54
C GLY A 42 -6.23 0.72 -9.37
N HIS A 43 -5.78 -0.52 -9.16
CA HIS A 43 -4.35 -0.81 -9.08
C HIS A 43 -3.69 -0.71 -10.46
N TYR A 44 -2.55 -0.03 -10.49
CA TYR A 44 -1.67 -0.01 -11.66
C TYR A 44 -0.90 -1.33 -11.75
N ALA A 45 -1.56 -2.34 -12.25
CA ALA A 45 -1.05 -3.67 -12.56
C ALA A 45 -1.92 -4.27 -13.66
N ARG A 46 -1.47 -5.35 -14.30
CA ARG A 46 -2.23 -6.07 -15.32
C ARG A 46 -2.36 -7.54 -14.95
N ILE A 47 -3.46 -8.16 -15.34
CA ILE A 47 -3.67 -9.59 -15.20
C ILE A 47 -3.67 -10.20 -16.60
N GLU A 48 -2.86 -11.23 -16.80
CA GLU A 48 -2.75 -11.97 -18.03
C GLU A 48 -3.10 -13.44 -17.78
N LYS A 49 -3.94 -14.00 -18.66
CA LYS A 49 -4.18 -15.44 -18.70
C LYS A 49 -3.15 -16.09 -19.63
N LEU A 50 -2.31 -16.93 -19.08
CA LEU A 50 -1.25 -17.62 -19.81
C LEU A 50 -1.79 -18.79 -20.65
N PRO A 51 -1.05 -19.28 -21.67
CA PRO A 51 -1.47 -20.42 -22.50
C PRO A 51 -1.76 -21.71 -21.72
N ASN A 52 -1.14 -21.89 -20.57
CA ASN A 52 -1.38 -23.02 -19.66
C ASN A 52 -2.63 -22.87 -18.78
N GLY A 53 -3.44 -21.82 -19.01
CA GLY A 53 -4.66 -21.52 -18.28
C GLY A 53 -4.46 -20.80 -16.94
N ARG A 54 -3.23 -20.59 -16.49
CA ARG A 54 -2.92 -19.85 -15.25
C ARG A 54 -2.99 -18.34 -15.46
N TYR A 55 -3.21 -17.60 -14.39
CA TYR A 55 -3.16 -16.15 -14.38
C TYR A 55 -1.83 -15.67 -13.82
N ALA A 56 -1.29 -14.62 -14.42
CA ALA A 56 -0.08 -13.94 -13.98
C ALA A 56 -0.36 -12.44 -13.76
N ILE A 57 0.35 -11.85 -12.81
CA ILE A 57 0.39 -10.40 -12.63
C ILE A 57 1.54 -9.87 -13.49
N ARG A 58 1.25 -8.85 -14.28
CA ARG A 58 2.21 -8.11 -15.10
C ARG A 58 2.32 -6.68 -14.60
N ASN A 59 3.50 -6.09 -14.77
CA ASN A 59 3.68 -4.68 -14.51
C ASN A 59 2.73 -3.84 -15.35
N SER A 60 2.28 -2.70 -14.80
CA SER A 60 1.51 -1.72 -15.57
C SER A 60 2.38 -1.09 -16.65
N VAL A 61 1.77 -0.38 -17.60
CA VAL A 61 2.50 0.39 -18.62
C VAL A 61 3.25 1.58 -18.01
N THR A 62 2.78 2.09 -16.88
CA THR A 62 3.42 3.20 -16.15
C THR A 62 4.32 2.68 -15.02
N ALA A 63 5.62 2.58 -15.28
CA ALA A 63 6.59 2.08 -14.29
C ALA A 63 6.61 2.91 -13.00
N ALA A 64 6.41 4.24 -13.10
CA ALA A 64 6.42 5.14 -11.95
C ALA A 64 5.25 4.93 -10.98
N LYS A 65 4.18 4.27 -11.40
CA LYS A 65 2.97 4.01 -10.61
C LYS A 65 2.69 2.52 -10.43
N ASP A 66 3.59 1.65 -10.85
CA ASP A 66 3.42 0.20 -10.74
C ASP A 66 3.16 -0.24 -9.29
N GLN A 67 2.13 -1.06 -9.11
CA GLN A 67 1.69 -1.54 -7.80
C GLN A 67 1.71 -3.07 -7.68
N THR A 68 2.38 -3.76 -8.60
CA THR A 68 2.49 -5.22 -8.58
C THR A 68 3.10 -5.75 -7.29
N TYR A 69 4.01 -4.97 -6.69
CA TYR A 69 4.65 -5.30 -5.41
C TYR A 69 3.67 -5.54 -4.25
N ALA A 70 2.47 -4.95 -4.31
CA ALA A 70 1.46 -5.06 -3.27
C ALA A 70 0.47 -6.23 -3.51
N LEU A 71 0.62 -6.96 -4.63
CA LEU A 71 -0.35 -7.94 -5.13
C LEU A 71 0.18 -9.38 -5.17
N TYR A 72 1.42 -9.61 -4.75
CA TYR A 72 2.09 -10.92 -4.84
C TYR A 72 1.40 -12.06 -4.07
N ASN A 73 0.53 -11.70 -3.12
CA ASN A 73 -0.21 -12.66 -2.29
C ASN A 73 -1.48 -13.21 -2.95
N LEU A 74 -1.85 -12.73 -4.14
CA LEU A 74 -3.09 -13.14 -4.80
C LEU A 74 -3.00 -14.57 -5.33
N THR A 75 -4.01 -15.34 -5.01
CA THR A 75 -4.16 -16.72 -5.50
C THR A 75 -4.70 -16.76 -6.93
N GLN A 76 -4.58 -17.90 -7.61
CA GLN A 76 -5.11 -18.09 -8.96
C GLN A 76 -6.63 -17.86 -9.03
N ARG A 77 -7.38 -18.29 -8.01
CA ARG A 77 -8.82 -18.04 -7.92
C ARG A 77 -9.11 -16.54 -7.82
N GLN A 78 -8.37 -15.82 -6.98
CA GLN A 78 -8.54 -14.37 -6.83
C GLN A 78 -8.20 -13.61 -8.11
N LEU A 79 -7.12 -13.99 -8.80
CA LEU A 79 -6.74 -13.40 -10.08
C LEU A 79 -7.78 -13.64 -11.16
N ALA A 80 -8.39 -14.84 -11.20
CA ALA A 80 -9.42 -15.18 -12.17
C ALA A 80 -10.69 -14.33 -12.05
N HIS A 81 -10.96 -13.76 -10.87
CA HIS A 81 -12.13 -12.93 -10.58
C HIS A 81 -11.78 -11.45 -10.35
N THR A 82 -10.66 -10.98 -10.88
CA THR A 82 -10.20 -9.60 -10.69
C THR A 82 -9.95 -8.91 -12.01
N LEU A 83 -10.40 -7.66 -12.10
CA LEU A 83 -10.11 -6.75 -13.21
C LEU A 83 -9.25 -5.59 -12.70
N MET A 84 -8.24 -5.22 -13.48
CA MET A 84 -7.34 -4.07 -13.22
C MET A 84 -7.34 -3.13 -14.42
N PRO A 85 -8.45 -2.41 -14.69
CA PRO A 85 -8.66 -1.70 -15.93
C PRO A 85 -7.69 -0.53 -16.15
N VAL A 86 -7.05 0.00 -15.10
CA VAL A 86 -6.11 1.12 -15.23
C VAL A 86 -4.68 0.69 -15.53
N GLY A 87 -4.38 -0.60 -15.50
CA GLY A 87 -3.03 -1.12 -15.71
C GLY A 87 -2.46 -0.89 -17.11
N ASP A 88 -3.31 -0.71 -18.11
CA ASP A 88 -2.95 -0.47 -19.51
C ASP A 88 -2.88 1.02 -19.90
N TYR A 89 -2.99 1.92 -18.92
CA TYR A 89 -3.03 3.35 -19.15
C TYR A 89 -1.96 4.08 -18.36
N GLU A 90 -1.44 5.16 -18.96
CA GLU A 90 -0.66 6.15 -18.25
C GLU A 90 -1.56 7.00 -17.34
N LYS A 91 -1.02 7.50 -16.23
CA LYS A 91 -1.80 8.28 -15.26
C LYS A 91 -2.50 9.51 -15.88
N PRO A 92 -1.87 10.30 -16.78
CA PRO A 92 -2.56 11.41 -17.45
C PRO A 92 -3.77 10.97 -18.27
N GLN A 93 -3.69 9.81 -18.93
CA GLN A 93 -4.81 9.25 -19.69
C GLN A 93 -6.00 8.92 -18.79
N ILE A 94 -5.74 8.29 -17.62
CA ILE A 94 -6.81 7.99 -16.66
C ILE A 94 -7.44 9.27 -16.12
N ARG A 95 -6.66 10.33 -15.87
CA ARG A 95 -7.23 11.63 -15.46
C ARG A 95 -8.15 12.19 -16.54
N LYS A 96 -7.71 12.18 -17.79
CA LYS A 96 -8.52 12.66 -18.93
C LYS A 96 -9.82 11.86 -19.06
N LEU A 97 -9.76 10.54 -18.99
CA LEU A 97 -10.96 9.68 -19.00
C LEU A 97 -11.91 10.00 -17.83
N ALA A 98 -11.37 10.25 -16.64
CA ALA A 98 -12.18 10.63 -15.48
C ALA A 98 -12.83 12.01 -15.66
N GLU A 99 -12.15 12.97 -16.27
CA GLU A 99 -12.70 14.28 -16.62
C GLU A 99 -13.82 14.16 -17.67
N GLU A 100 -13.59 13.42 -18.73
CA GLU A 100 -14.58 13.14 -19.78
C GLU A 100 -15.82 12.42 -19.25
N ALA A 101 -15.63 11.58 -18.21
CA ALA A 101 -16.72 10.91 -17.51
C ALA A 101 -17.34 11.76 -16.38
N TYR A 102 -16.95 13.01 -16.23
CA TYR A 102 -17.43 13.95 -15.19
C TYR A 102 -17.29 13.41 -13.75
N LEU A 103 -16.25 12.63 -13.49
CA LEU A 103 -16.03 12.07 -12.16
C LEU A 103 -15.45 13.14 -11.21
N PRO A 104 -16.06 13.37 -10.04
CA PRO A 104 -15.62 14.41 -9.11
C PRO A 104 -14.21 14.19 -8.55
N VAL A 105 -13.68 12.97 -8.71
CA VAL A 105 -12.33 12.60 -8.25
C VAL A 105 -11.24 12.78 -9.32
N ALA A 106 -11.57 13.25 -10.52
CA ALA A 106 -10.61 13.38 -11.64
C ALA A 106 -9.36 14.20 -11.25
N HIS A 107 -9.55 15.27 -10.47
CA HIS A 107 -8.46 16.16 -10.00
C HIS A 107 -7.93 15.84 -8.62
N LYS A 108 -8.43 14.78 -7.97
CA LYS A 108 -7.95 14.40 -6.64
C LYS A 108 -6.47 14.03 -6.70
N ALA A 109 -5.69 14.57 -5.76
CA ALA A 109 -4.30 14.19 -5.59
C ALA A 109 -4.17 12.70 -5.29
N ASP A 110 -3.08 12.09 -5.75
CA ASP A 110 -2.81 10.68 -5.45
C ASP A 110 -2.66 10.50 -3.94
N SER A 111 -3.27 9.45 -3.41
CA SER A 111 -2.97 9.03 -2.04
C SER A 111 -1.55 8.47 -2.02
N GLN A 112 -0.60 9.26 -1.49
CA GLN A 112 0.80 8.84 -1.34
C GLN A 112 1.02 8.06 -0.05
N ASP A 113 0.09 8.19 0.90
CA ASP A 113 0.15 7.64 2.24
C ASP A 113 -0.87 6.52 2.46
N ILE A 114 -0.79 5.91 3.64
CA ILE A 114 -1.72 4.88 4.09
C ILE A 114 -3.13 5.48 4.16
N CYS A 115 -4.08 4.96 3.39
CA CYS A 115 -5.39 5.56 3.13
C CYS A 115 -6.27 5.79 4.39
N PHE A 116 -5.98 5.13 5.50
CA PHE A 116 -6.71 5.27 6.77
C PHE A 116 -5.95 6.10 7.81
N VAL A 117 -4.79 6.66 7.44
CA VAL A 117 -4.02 7.58 8.30
C VAL A 117 -4.32 9.01 7.89
N PRO A 118 -5.04 9.80 8.69
CA PRO A 118 -5.30 11.19 8.41
C PRO A 118 -3.97 11.95 8.34
N ASN A 119 -3.87 12.88 7.40
CA ASN A 119 -2.75 13.81 7.28
C ASN A 119 -1.35 13.19 7.11
N GLY A 120 -1.25 11.88 6.81
CA GLY A 120 0.03 11.21 6.63
C GLY A 120 0.87 11.03 7.90
N ASP A 121 0.35 11.40 9.07
CA ASP A 121 1.06 11.24 10.35
C ASP A 121 0.79 9.86 10.95
N TYR A 122 1.57 8.89 10.47
CA TYR A 122 1.46 7.50 10.89
C TYR A 122 1.87 7.28 12.35
N ALA A 123 2.84 8.04 12.84
CA ALA A 123 3.31 7.90 14.20
C ALA A 123 2.23 8.34 15.20
N SER A 124 1.66 9.53 14.99
CA SER A 124 0.53 10.03 15.82
C SER A 124 -0.66 9.08 15.76
N PHE A 125 -0.99 8.51 14.57
CA PHE A 125 -2.03 7.52 14.44
C PHE A 125 -1.77 6.27 15.30
N ILE A 126 -0.53 5.75 15.35
CA ILE A 126 -0.18 4.59 16.17
C ILE A 126 -0.31 4.93 17.66
N GLU A 127 0.17 6.07 18.09
CA GLU A 127 0.10 6.51 19.49
C GLU A 127 -1.35 6.68 19.95
N GLU A 128 -2.17 7.37 19.17
CA GLU A 128 -3.58 7.57 19.45
C GLU A 128 -4.35 6.22 19.50
N TYR A 129 -4.16 5.37 18.49
CA TYR A 129 -4.82 4.07 18.41
C TYR A 129 -4.43 3.11 19.55
N THR A 130 -3.18 3.17 19.99
CA THR A 130 -2.67 2.29 21.06
C THR A 130 -2.79 2.87 22.45
N GLY A 131 -3.04 4.17 22.58
CA GLY A 131 -3.01 4.91 23.85
C GLY A 131 -1.62 4.93 24.50
N LYS A 132 -0.56 4.71 23.72
CA LYS A 132 0.82 4.59 24.23
C LYS A 132 1.79 5.38 23.36
N THR A 133 2.57 6.26 23.99
CA THR A 133 3.69 6.93 23.36
C THR A 133 4.89 5.98 23.21
N VAL A 134 5.72 6.25 22.21
CA VAL A 134 6.98 5.53 22.00
C VAL A 134 8.13 6.40 22.49
N PRO A 135 9.00 5.87 23.37
CA PRO A 135 10.04 6.70 23.98
C PRO A 135 11.06 7.17 22.94
N GLU A 136 11.57 8.37 23.17
CA GLU A 136 12.75 8.86 22.49
C GLU A 136 13.97 8.01 22.82
N GLY A 137 14.97 8.02 21.95
CA GLY A 137 16.21 7.28 22.14
C GLY A 137 17.36 7.85 21.32
N ASN A 138 18.41 7.08 21.21
CA ASN A 138 19.60 7.46 20.46
C ASN A 138 19.75 6.63 19.19
N PHE A 139 20.17 7.27 18.10
CA PHE A 139 20.79 6.57 16.98
C PHE A 139 22.21 6.17 17.39
N VAL A 140 22.52 4.91 17.26
CA VAL A 140 23.82 4.37 17.65
C VAL A 140 24.42 3.54 16.49
N THR A 141 25.74 3.55 16.37
CA THR A 141 26.48 2.63 15.51
C THR A 141 26.53 1.23 16.14
N PRO A 142 26.91 0.18 15.39
CA PRO A 142 27.07 -1.18 15.93
C PRO A 142 28.06 -1.28 17.09
N ASP A 143 29.07 -0.39 17.12
CA ASP A 143 30.06 -0.25 18.20
C ASP A 143 29.61 0.63 19.38
N GLY A 144 28.35 1.12 19.34
CA GLY A 144 27.73 1.85 20.43
C GLY A 144 27.94 3.37 20.43
N LYS A 145 28.56 3.95 19.42
CA LYS A 145 28.74 5.39 19.30
C LYS A 145 27.40 6.06 19.02
N ILE A 146 27.06 7.11 19.79
CA ILE A 146 25.84 7.91 19.59
C ILE A 146 26.02 8.84 18.39
N LEU A 147 25.08 8.79 17.44
CA LEU A 147 25.04 9.63 16.23
C LEU A 147 23.98 10.74 16.31
N GLY A 148 23.07 10.69 17.26
CA GLY A 148 22.00 11.68 17.42
C GLY A 148 20.84 11.11 18.24
N ARG A 149 19.78 11.90 18.43
CA ARG A 149 18.56 11.48 19.13
C ARG A 149 17.41 11.27 18.15
N HIS A 150 16.57 10.27 18.41
CA HIS A 150 15.34 10.01 17.66
C HIS A 150 14.09 10.25 18.53
N LYS A 151 12.99 10.62 17.88
CA LYS A 151 11.68 10.92 18.51
C LYS A 151 10.85 9.68 18.85
N GLY A 152 11.42 8.51 18.78
CA GLY A 152 10.72 7.22 18.87
C GLY A 152 10.84 6.42 17.57
N ILE A 153 11.02 5.10 17.67
CA ILE A 153 11.31 4.24 16.52
C ILE A 153 10.22 4.22 15.44
N ILE A 154 8.96 4.50 15.80
CA ILE A 154 7.83 4.55 14.87
C ILE A 154 7.88 5.71 13.87
N HIS A 155 8.73 6.69 14.09
CA HIS A 155 8.94 7.82 13.17
C HIS A 155 9.94 7.51 12.05
N TYR A 156 10.52 6.31 12.04
CA TYR A 156 11.60 5.95 11.12
C TYR A 156 11.36 4.62 10.45
N THR A 157 11.85 4.52 9.21
CA THR A 157 11.74 3.32 8.39
C THR A 157 13.11 2.69 8.16
N VAL A 158 13.20 1.39 8.19
CA VAL A 158 14.43 0.66 7.87
C VAL A 158 14.93 1.08 6.48
N GLY A 159 16.20 1.48 6.39
CA GLY A 159 16.81 1.98 5.15
C GLY A 159 16.57 3.48 4.88
N GLN A 160 15.94 4.22 5.79
CA GLN A 160 15.77 5.66 5.67
C GLN A 160 17.12 6.37 5.62
N ARG A 161 17.28 7.30 4.65
CA ARG A 161 18.53 8.05 4.43
C ARG A 161 18.41 9.56 4.66
N LYS A 162 17.19 10.07 4.79
CA LYS A 162 16.92 11.52 4.96
C LYS A 162 16.09 11.76 6.21
N GLY A 163 16.20 12.95 6.79
CA GLY A 163 15.41 13.34 7.95
C GLY A 163 15.82 12.66 9.27
N LEU A 164 17.05 12.14 9.35
CA LEU A 164 17.56 11.49 10.56
C LEU A 164 18.20 12.48 11.56
N SER A 165 18.54 13.71 11.12
CA SER A 165 19.23 14.72 11.94
C SER A 165 20.46 14.16 12.67
N LEU A 166 21.27 13.38 11.95
CA LEU A 166 22.52 12.82 12.46
C LEU A 166 23.63 13.87 12.41
N ILE A 167 24.57 13.79 13.36
CA ILE A 167 25.76 14.63 13.47
C ILE A 167 26.89 14.01 12.68
#